data_a2877e4be86bd773d3aa796ead33d929
#
_entry.id   a2877e4be86bd773d3aa796ead33d929
#
_cell.length_a   1.000
_cell.length_b   1.000
_cell.length_c   1.000
_cell.angle_alpha   90.00
_cell.angle_beta   90.00
_cell.angle_gamma   90.00
#
_symmetry.space_group_name_H-M   'P 1'
#
loop_
_entity.id
_entity.type
_entity.pdbx_description
1 polymer ?
#
loop_
_entity_poly.entity_id
_entity_poly.type
_entity_poly.pdbx_seq_one_letter_code
_entity_poly.pdbx_strand_id
1 'polypeptide(L)'
;CIRDSNGITVNQYFADHPEMILGEMKEVSGPYGMETTCMPIEGADLEVQLAEAVRNIHGNMAPAVDVDAELDDVPESIPADPNVRNYSYAVVDDQVYYRVNSLMNQVKMPAATAERVKGMVEIRDTVRELIAMQMEESVTDEEIHKQQEKLNQVYDAYTAKYGVIGSNANKRAFSDDASYCLLCSLEDLNEDGTLKRKADMFTKRTIKKAVAVTSVETATEALALSLNERAKVDLSYMAQLTGKTEEKITEELVGVIFKNPLTDQWESGDEYLS
;
A
#
# COMPACT_ATOMS: atom_id res chain seq x y z
N CYS A 1 4.22 16.38 -26.64
CA CYS A 1 4.33 17.84 -26.72
C CYS A 1 4.52 18.22 -28.19
N ILE A 2 3.84 19.24 -28.62
CA ILE A 2 3.99 19.86 -29.96
C ILE A 2 4.39 21.32 -29.76
N ARG A 3 4.82 22.00 -30.85
CA ARG A 3 4.99 23.44 -30.83
C ARG A 3 3.74 24.10 -31.36
N ASP A 4 3.26 25.13 -30.66
CA ASP A 4 2.15 25.96 -31.12
C ASP A 4 2.57 26.86 -32.30
N SER A 5 1.64 27.71 -32.77
CA SER A 5 1.90 28.66 -33.84
C SER A 5 3.00 29.69 -33.54
N ASN A 6 3.33 29.91 -32.27
CA ASN A 6 4.36 30.81 -31.78
C ASN A 6 5.68 30.07 -31.47
N GLY A 7 5.76 28.76 -31.75
CA GLY A 7 6.95 27.94 -31.52
C GLY A 7 7.13 27.48 -30.08
N ILE A 8 6.17 27.74 -29.19
CA ILE A 8 6.19 27.35 -27.77
C ILE A 8 5.80 25.88 -27.61
N THR A 9 6.51 25.16 -26.78
CA THR A 9 6.23 23.74 -26.51
C THR A 9 5.02 23.60 -25.59
N VAL A 10 3.93 23.00 -26.08
CA VAL A 10 2.69 22.77 -25.34
C VAL A 10 2.21 21.33 -25.47
N ASN A 11 1.30 20.92 -24.58
CA ASN A 11 0.58 19.66 -24.76
C ASN A 11 -0.36 19.78 -25.95
N GLN A 12 -0.54 18.69 -26.73
CA GLN A 12 -1.45 18.62 -27.88
C GLN A 12 -2.84 19.16 -27.54
N TYR A 13 -3.39 18.79 -26.37
CA TYR A 13 -4.70 19.23 -25.93
C TYR A 13 -4.84 20.77 -25.91
N PHE A 14 -3.85 21.48 -25.36
CA PHE A 14 -3.89 22.95 -25.28
C PHE A 14 -3.58 23.63 -26.62
N ALA A 15 -2.94 22.94 -27.55
CA ALA A 15 -2.80 23.46 -28.91
C ALA A 15 -4.11 23.38 -29.70
N ASP A 16 -4.91 22.32 -29.44
CA ASP A 16 -6.22 22.12 -30.04
C ASP A 16 -7.33 22.95 -29.34
N HIS A 17 -7.09 23.31 -28.09
CA HIS A 17 -8.03 24.04 -27.22
C HIS A 17 -7.36 25.25 -26.54
N PRO A 18 -6.97 26.29 -27.30
CA PRO A 18 -6.30 27.48 -26.74
C PRO A 18 -7.19 28.25 -25.76
N GLU A 19 -8.52 28.12 -25.87
CA GLU A 19 -9.51 28.71 -24.94
C GLU A 19 -9.41 28.17 -23.52
N MET A 20 -8.72 27.04 -23.30
CA MET A 20 -8.49 26.44 -21.98
C MET A 20 -7.23 26.98 -21.28
N ILE A 21 -6.48 27.89 -21.95
CA ILE A 21 -5.29 28.50 -21.36
C ILE A 21 -5.70 29.84 -20.73
N LEU A 22 -5.64 29.91 -19.39
CA LEU A 22 -6.01 31.11 -18.64
C LEU A 22 -4.81 32.09 -18.52
N GLY A 23 -4.25 32.50 -19.66
CA GLY A 23 -3.09 33.38 -19.68
C GLY A 23 -2.34 33.38 -21.00
N GLU A 24 -1.15 33.94 -21.00
CA GLU A 24 -0.19 33.86 -22.10
C GLU A 24 0.90 32.82 -21.82
N MET A 25 1.10 31.89 -22.75
CA MET A 25 2.19 30.93 -22.68
C MET A 25 3.51 31.61 -23.09
N LYS A 26 4.53 31.59 -22.21
CA LYS A 26 5.86 32.16 -22.48
C LYS A 26 6.95 31.16 -22.11
N GLU A 27 8.03 31.15 -22.90
CA GLU A 27 9.25 30.41 -22.51
C GLU A 27 10.09 31.30 -21.59
N VAL A 28 10.40 30.77 -20.42
CA VAL A 28 11.26 31.44 -19.41
C VAL A 28 12.46 30.54 -19.09
N SER A 29 13.56 31.15 -18.68
CA SER A 29 14.75 30.39 -18.25
C SER A 29 14.53 29.86 -16.85
N GLY A 30 14.41 28.52 -16.71
CA GLY A 30 14.30 27.82 -15.45
C GLY A 30 15.64 27.21 -15.01
N PRO A 31 15.70 26.57 -13.82
CA PRO A 31 16.92 25.97 -13.26
C PRO A 31 17.52 24.85 -14.13
N TYR A 32 16.70 24.21 -14.97
CA TYR A 32 17.08 23.06 -15.80
C TYR A 32 17.00 23.34 -17.30
N GLY A 33 16.79 24.61 -17.70
CA GLY A 33 16.68 25.01 -19.10
C GLY A 33 15.48 25.92 -19.35
N MET A 34 15.07 26.03 -20.63
CA MET A 34 13.87 26.79 -21.01
C MET A 34 12.61 26.02 -20.61
N GLU A 35 11.76 26.68 -19.86
CA GLU A 35 10.49 26.12 -19.37
C GLU A 35 9.33 26.96 -19.89
N THR A 36 8.21 26.29 -20.26
CA THR A 36 7.00 26.96 -20.67
C THR A 36 6.16 27.31 -19.44
N THR A 37 5.88 28.59 -19.25
CA THR A 37 5.09 29.11 -18.13
C THR A 37 3.87 29.85 -18.65
N CYS A 38 2.71 29.67 -18.02
CA CYS A 38 1.52 30.46 -18.27
C CYS A 38 1.53 31.72 -17.39
N MET A 39 1.60 32.90 -18.01
CA MET A 39 1.63 34.17 -17.31
C MET A 39 0.24 34.84 -17.35
N PRO A 40 -0.21 35.49 -16.27
CA PRO A 40 -1.48 36.21 -16.27
C PRO A 40 -1.51 37.29 -17.35
N ILE A 41 -2.64 37.48 -18.02
CA ILE A 41 -2.84 38.57 -18.95
C ILE A 41 -3.05 39.87 -18.14
N GLU A 42 -2.24 40.89 -18.40
CA GLU A 42 -2.29 42.16 -17.68
C GLU A 42 -3.67 42.84 -17.88
N GLY A 43 -4.36 43.14 -16.78
CA GLY A 43 -5.68 43.76 -16.78
C GLY A 43 -6.86 42.83 -17.05
N ALA A 44 -6.64 41.55 -17.22
CA ALA A 44 -7.71 40.55 -17.35
C ALA A 44 -8.18 40.03 -15.99
N ASP A 45 -9.50 39.88 -15.85
CA ASP A 45 -10.10 39.28 -14.66
C ASP A 45 -10.06 37.74 -14.78
N LEU A 46 -9.32 37.11 -13.88
CA LEU A 46 -9.17 35.63 -13.84
C LEU A 46 -10.50 34.92 -13.60
N GLU A 47 -11.41 35.53 -12.82
CA GLU A 47 -12.72 34.93 -12.53
C GLU A 47 -13.56 34.84 -13.80
N VAL A 48 -13.54 35.92 -14.62
CA VAL A 48 -14.24 35.94 -15.90
C VAL A 48 -13.65 34.92 -16.88
N GLN A 49 -12.33 34.88 -17.00
CA GLN A 49 -11.64 33.89 -17.86
C GLN A 49 -11.95 32.46 -17.45
N LEU A 50 -11.94 32.17 -16.15
CA LEU A 50 -12.27 30.86 -15.62
C LEU A 50 -13.74 30.49 -15.91
N ALA A 51 -14.67 31.43 -15.74
CA ALA A 51 -16.07 31.20 -16.03
C ALA A 51 -16.33 30.92 -17.52
N GLU A 52 -15.60 31.56 -18.41
CA GLU A 52 -15.66 31.26 -19.85
C GLU A 52 -15.06 29.90 -20.21
N ALA A 53 -13.90 29.55 -19.64
CA ALA A 53 -13.28 28.24 -19.84
C ALA A 53 -14.20 27.11 -19.35
N VAL A 54 -14.81 27.28 -18.17
CA VAL A 54 -15.78 26.30 -17.62
C VAL A 54 -17.00 26.13 -18.52
N ARG A 55 -17.52 27.21 -19.10
CA ARG A 55 -18.63 27.11 -20.07
C ARG A 55 -18.23 26.34 -21.34
N ASN A 56 -17.01 26.53 -21.79
CA ASN A 56 -16.48 25.81 -22.96
C ASN A 56 -16.24 24.32 -22.69
N ILE A 57 -15.92 23.94 -21.46
CA ILE A 57 -15.84 22.52 -21.04
C ILE A 57 -17.19 21.82 -21.24
N HIS A 58 -18.29 22.47 -20.87
CA HIS A 58 -19.63 21.89 -21.04
C HIS A 58 -20.02 21.64 -22.51
N GLY A 59 -19.47 22.42 -23.46
CA GLY A 59 -19.69 22.22 -24.88
C GLY A 59 -18.93 21.03 -25.48
N ASN A 60 -17.89 20.55 -24.81
CA ASN A 60 -17.04 19.44 -25.23
C ASN A 60 -17.24 18.16 -24.41
N MET A 61 -18.09 18.16 -23.40
CA MET A 61 -18.55 16.93 -22.79
C MET A 61 -19.34 16.14 -23.85
N ALA A 62 -19.04 14.84 -23.97
CA ALA A 62 -19.75 13.92 -24.84
C ALA A 62 -21.24 14.22 -24.85
N PRO A 63 -21.94 14.07 -26.02
CA PRO A 63 -23.36 14.38 -26.14
C PRO A 63 -24.09 13.83 -24.91
N ALA A 64 -24.95 14.64 -24.32
CA ALA A 64 -25.75 14.22 -23.17
C ALA A 64 -26.33 12.86 -23.50
N VAL A 65 -25.78 11.85 -22.91
CA VAL A 65 -26.31 10.50 -22.97
C VAL A 65 -27.72 10.63 -22.43
N ASP A 66 -28.69 10.20 -23.20
CA ASP A 66 -30.09 10.26 -22.85
C ASP A 66 -30.21 9.46 -21.52
N VAL A 67 -30.35 10.16 -20.41
CA VAL A 67 -30.24 9.59 -19.04
C VAL A 67 -31.33 8.55 -18.82
N ASP A 68 -32.39 8.59 -19.63
CA ASP A 68 -33.48 7.64 -19.59
C ASP A 68 -33.22 6.33 -20.39
N ALA A 69 -32.20 6.29 -21.25
CA ALA A 69 -31.88 5.11 -22.06
C ALA A 69 -30.77 4.22 -21.49
N GLU A 70 -29.99 4.67 -20.50
CA GLU A 70 -28.82 3.94 -19.97
C GLU A 70 -28.81 3.78 -18.44
N LEU A 71 -29.96 3.96 -17.75
CA LEU A 71 -30.06 3.68 -16.31
C LEU A 71 -29.83 2.20 -15.96
N ASP A 72 -29.82 1.30 -16.95
CA ASP A 72 -29.54 -0.12 -16.74
C ASP A 72 -28.03 -0.46 -16.67
N ASP A 73 -27.13 0.50 -16.91
CA ASP A 73 -25.70 0.21 -17.07
C ASP A 73 -24.74 1.00 -16.15
N VAL A 74 -25.28 1.75 -15.18
CA VAL A 74 -24.45 2.36 -14.13
C VAL A 74 -23.95 1.22 -13.23
N PRO A 75 -22.63 1.01 -13.12
CA PRO A 75 -22.10 0.00 -12.21
C PRO A 75 -22.64 0.26 -10.81
N GLU A 76 -23.24 -0.74 -10.20
CA GLU A 76 -23.72 -0.62 -8.84
C GLU A 76 -22.55 -0.29 -7.92
N SER A 77 -22.62 0.85 -7.24
CA SER A 77 -21.60 1.31 -6.30
C SER A 77 -22.14 1.18 -4.89
N ILE A 78 -21.40 0.52 -4.04
CA ILE A 78 -21.71 0.35 -2.63
C ILE A 78 -20.66 1.01 -1.74
N PRO A 79 -20.98 1.40 -0.50
CA PRO A 79 -19.99 1.88 0.46
C PRO A 79 -18.87 0.86 0.65
N ALA A 80 -17.62 1.33 0.74
CA ALA A 80 -16.50 0.44 0.92
C ALA A 80 -16.50 -0.23 2.31
N ASP A 81 -16.34 -1.55 2.33
CA ASP A 81 -16.04 -2.29 3.55
C ASP A 81 -14.65 -1.85 4.07
N PRO A 82 -14.52 -1.41 5.33
CA PRO A 82 -13.23 -1.03 5.92
C PRO A 82 -12.16 -2.12 5.85
N ASN A 83 -12.55 -3.39 5.85
CA ASN A 83 -11.65 -4.53 5.82
C ASN A 83 -11.10 -4.83 4.41
N VAL A 84 -11.75 -4.37 3.36
CA VAL A 84 -11.25 -4.46 2.00
C VAL A 84 -10.22 -3.36 1.78
N ARG A 85 -9.00 -3.69 1.35
CA ARG A 85 -7.96 -2.69 1.05
C ARG A 85 -8.33 -1.85 -0.17
N ASN A 86 -7.88 -0.59 -0.18
CA ASN A 86 -8.01 0.24 -1.38
C ASN A 86 -7.29 -0.40 -2.57
N TYR A 87 -7.84 -0.24 -3.75
CA TYR A 87 -7.35 -0.87 -5.00
C TYR A 87 -7.32 -2.40 -4.95
N SER A 88 -8.33 -3.01 -4.34
CA SER A 88 -8.47 -4.46 -4.27
C SER A 88 -9.87 -4.89 -4.70
N TYR A 89 -9.93 -6.07 -5.29
CA TYR A 89 -11.20 -6.74 -5.58
C TYR A 89 -11.86 -7.24 -4.29
N ALA A 90 -13.19 -7.26 -4.29
CA ALA A 90 -14.02 -7.86 -3.25
C ALA A 90 -15.14 -8.66 -3.89
N VAL A 91 -15.65 -9.65 -3.16
CA VAL A 91 -16.81 -10.42 -3.58
C VAL A 91 -17.95 -10.14 -2.60
N VAL A 92 -19.05 -9.57 -3.10
CA VAL A 92 -20.25 -9.27 -2.32
C VAL A 92 -21.45 -9.85 -3.07
N ASP A 93 -22.25 -10.66 -2.42
CA ASP A 93 -23.42 -11.33 -3.02
C ASP A 93 -23.12 -12.01 -4.38
N ASP A 94 -21.99 -12.72 -4.42
CA ASP A 94 -21.48 -13.41 -5.60
C ASP A 94 -21.09 -12.51 -6.78
N GLN A 95 -21.05 -11.19 -6.59
CA GLN A 95 -20.62 -10.20 -7.59
C GLN A 95 -19.20 -9.68 -7.24
N VAL A 96 -18.43 -9.35 -8.28
CA VAL A 96 -17.09 -8.80 -8.13
C VAL A 96 -17.16 -7.29 -8.08
N TYR A 97 -16.59 -6.71 -7.03
CA TYR A 97 -16.43 -5.27 -6.84
C TYR A 97 -14.95 -4.90 -6.80
N TYR A 98 -14.63 -3.67 -7.13
CA TYR A 98 -13.29 -3.10 -6.99
C TYR A 98 -13.34 -1.84 -6.14
N ARG A 99 -12.55 -1.83 -5.06
CA ARG A 99 -12.53 -0.69 -4.14
C ARG A 99 -11.66 0.44 -4.65
N VAL A 100 -12.26 1.63 -4.73
CA VAL A 100 -11.55 2.91 -4.95
C VAL A 100 -11.99 3.88 -3.86
N ASN A 101 -11.10 4.18 -2.94
CA ASN A 101 -11.36 5.05 -1.79
C ASN A 101 -12.54 4.57 -0.92
N SER A 102 -13.60 5.38 -0.82
CA SER A 102 -14.76 5.12 0.03
C SER A 102 -15.86 4.32 -0.67
N LEU A 103 -15.66 3.89 -1.90
CA LEU A 103 -16.64 3.16 -2.69
C LEU A 103 -16.07 1.84 -3.22
N MET A 104 -16.95 0.86 -3.36
CA MET A 104 -16.70 -0.36 -4.14
C MET A 104 -17.64 -0.34 -5.35
N ASN A 105 -17.04 -0.35 -6.54
CA ASN A 105 -17.75 -0.33 -7.81
C ASN A 105 -17.86 -1.74 -8.37
N GLN A 106 -19.06 -2.16 -8.75
CA GLN A 106 -19.25 -3.45 -9.40
C GLN A 106 -18.44 -3.51 -10.70
N VAL A 107 -17.70 -4.58 -10.89
CA VAL A 107 -16.90 -4.79 -12.11
C VAL A 107 -17.60 -5.78 -13.00
N LYS A 108 -18.12 -5.31 -14.13
CA LYS A 108 -18.69 -6.17 -15.17
C LYS A 108 -17.57 -6.87 -15.93
N MET A 109 -17.55 -8.18 -15.89
CA MET A 109 -16.57 -9.01 -16.58
C MET A 109 -17.19 -10.33 -17.03
N PRO A 110 -16.60 -11.04 -18.03
CA PRO A 110 -17.08 -12.36 -18.43
C PRO A 110 -17.12 -13.33 -17.23
N ALA A 111 -18.14 -14.19 -17.17
CA ALA A 111 -18.35 -15.13 -16.05
C ALA A 111 -17.08 -15.98 -15.73
N ALA A 112 -16.37 -16.45 -16.74
CA ALA A 112 -15.14 -17.20 -16.57
C ALA A 112 -14.01 -16.36 -15.89
N THR A 113 -13.95 -15.06 -16.18
CA THR A 113 -13.01 -14.13 -15.54
C THR A 113 -13.46 -13.82 -14.13
N ALA A 114 -14.75 -13.61 -13.88
CA ALA A 114 -15.31 -13.37 -12.57
C ALA A 114 -15.00 -14.53 -11.60
N GLU A 115 -15.25 -15.75 -12.03
CA GLU A 115 -14.92 -16.95 -11.24
C GLU A 115 -13.44 -17.07 -10.92
N ARG A 116 -12.56 -16.69 -11.86
CA ARG A 116 -11.12 -16.65 -11.65
C ARG A 116 -10.74 -15.60 -10.60
N VAL A 117 -11.31 -14.39 -10.69
CA VAL A 117 -11.08 -13.30 -9.73
C VAL A 117 -11.58 -13.71 -8.33
N LYS A 118 -12.79 -14.30 -8.23
CA LYS A 118 -13.34 -14.80 -6.94
C LYS A 118 -12.40 -15.80 -6.26
N GLY A 119 -11.88 -16.76 -7.01
CA GLY A 119 -10.92 -17.73 -6.45
C GLY A 119 -9.62 -17.09 -5.99
N MET A 120 -9.10 -16.08 -6.71
CA MET A 120 -7.92 -15.34 -6.28
C MET A 120 -8.19 -14.45 -5.05
N VAL A 121 -9.38 -13.87 -4.93
CA VAL A 121 -9.82 -13.17 -3.71
C VAL A 121 -9.86 -14.13 -2.53
N GLU A 122 -10.39 -15.33 -2.68
CA GLU A 122 -10.44 -16.34 -1.62
C GLU A 122 -9.05 -16.76 -1.15
N ILE A 123 -8.12 -17.04 -2.08
CA ILE A 123 -6.72 -17.34 -1.73
C ILE A 123 -6.09 -16.16 -0.98
N ARG A 124 -6.25 -14.93 -1.49
CA ARG A 124 -5.71 -13.71 -0.90
C ARG A 124 -6.19 -13.54 0.54
N ASP A 125 -7.48 -13.67 0.77
CA ASP A 125 -8.06 -13.43 2.08
C ASP A 125 -7.66 -14.53 3.06
N THR A 126 -7.57 -15.80 2.61
CA THR A 126 -7.03 -16.91 3.40
C THR A 126 -5.56 -16.69 3.79
N VAL A 127 -4.73 -16.17 2.87
CA VAL A 127 -3.33 -15.82 3.17
C VAL A 127 -3.23 -14.68 4.17
N ARG A 128 -4.05 -13.64 4.01
CA ARG A 128 -4.08 -12.50 4.94
C ARG A 128 -4.49 -12.93 6.34
N GLU A 129 -5.50 -13.79 6.43
CA GLU A 129 -5.92 -14.39 7.70
C GLU A 129 -4.77 -15.18 8.35
N LEU A 130 -4.08 -16.02 7.59
CA LEU A 130 -2.92 -16.77 8.06
C LEU A 130 -1.79 -15.86 8.56
N ILE A 131 -1.50 -14.76 7.85
CA ILE A 131 -0.50 -13.77 8.25
C ILE A 131 -0.93 -13.10 9.57
N ALA A 132 -2.19 -12.67 9.68
CA ALA A 132 -2.71 -12.05 10.90
C ALA A 132 -2.63 -13.01 12.10
N MET A 133 -3.03 -14.27 11.92
CA MET A 133 -2.93 -15.31 12.97
C MET A 133 -1.47 -15.55 13.42
N GLN A 134 -0.51 -15.51 12.48
CA GLN A 134 0.90 -15.68 12.84
C GLN A 134 1.48 -14.50 13.64
N MET A 135 0.91 -13.30 13.48
CA MET A 135 1.31 -12.10 14.22
C MET A 135 0.70 -12.04 15.63
N GLU A 136 -0.38 -12.78 15.88
CA GLU A 136 -1.07 -12.78 17.16
C GLU A 136 -0.41 -13.78 18.12
N GLU A 137 -0.04 -13.32 19.31
CA GLU A 137 0.67 -14.12 20.32
C GLU A 137 -0.19 -15.25 20.91
N SER A 138 -1.51 -15.02 20.99
CA SER A 138 -2.46 -15.96 21.57
C SER A 138 -2.73 -17.20 20.70
N VAL A 139 -2.47 -17.09 19.38
CA VAL A 139 -2.76 -18.14 18.40
C VAL A 139 -1.75 -19.28 18.52
N THR A 140 -2.25 -20.48 18.66
CA THR A 140 -1.46 -21.72 18.78
C THR A 140 -0.93 -22.19 17.43
N ASP A 141 0.13 -23.01 17.45
CA ASP A 141 0.67 -23.60 16.23
C ASP A 141 -0.32 -24.59 15.57
N GLU A 142 -1.21 -25.20 16.36
CA GLU A 142 -2.28 -26.08 15.83
C GLU A 142 -3.31 -25.29 15.02
N GLU A 143 -3.70 -24.11 15.49
CA GLU A 143 -4.63 -23.23 14.77
C GLU A 143 -4.00 -22.71 13.47
N ILE A 144 -2.70 -22.36 13.51
CA ILE A 144 -1.94 -21.97 12.32
C ILE A 144 -1.89 -23.12 11.33
N HIS A 145 -1.61 -24.34 11.79
CA HIS A 145 -1.57 -25.51 10.91
C HIS A 145 -2.91 -25.77 10.23
N LYS A 146 -4.01 -25.65 10.97
CA LYS A 146 -5.37 -25.77 10.41
C LYS A 146 -5.65 -24.71 9.34
N GLN A 147 -5.19 -23.47 9.55
CA GLN A 147 -5.32 -22.41 8.54
C GLN A 147 -4.42 -22.67 7.31
N GLN A 148 -3.25 -23.26 7.50
CA GLN A 148 -2.39 -23.72 6.40
C GLN A 148 -3.04 -24.84 5.58
N GLU A 149 -3.73 -25.76 6.22
CA GLU A 149 -4.51 -26.79 5.52
C GLU A 149 -5.63 -26.18 4.67
N LYS A 150 -6.36 -25.20 5.22
CA LYS A 150 -7.38 -24.42 4.47
C LYS A 150 -6.76 -23.71 3.27
N LEU A 151 -5.61 -23.05 3.46
CA LEU A 151 -4.90 -22.38 2.37
C LEU A 151 -4.47 -23.37 1.28
N ASN A 152 -3.96 -24.55 1.65
CA ASN A 152 -3.60 -25.61 0.70
C ASN A 152 -4.82 -26.07 -0.10
N GLN A 153 -5.97 -26.31 0.55
CA GLN A 153 -7.20 -26.74 -0.12
C GLN A 153 -7.69 -25.71 -1.14
N VAL A 154 -7.78 -24.44 -0.74
CA VAL A 154 -8.24 -23.35 -1.62
C VAL A 154 -7.27 -23.15 -2.80
N TYR A 155 -5.96 -23.16 -2.53
CA TYR A 155 -4.94 -23.02 -3.55
C TYR A 155 -4.96 -24.19 -4.56
N ASP A 156 -5.01 -25.44 -4.06
CA ASP A 156 -4.98 -26.62 -4.93
C ASP A 156 -6.26 -26.72 -5.78
N ALA A 157 -7.43 -26.40 -5.22
CA ALA A 157 -8.67 -26.35 -5.96
C ALA A 157 -8.63 -25.29 -7.08
N TYR A 158 -8.06 -24.10 -6.77
CA TYR A 158 -7.90 -23.04 -7.76
C TYR A 158 -6.94 -23.42 -8.87
N THR A 159 -5.74 -23.88 -8.51
CA THR A 159 -4.68 -24.17 -9.48
C THR A 159 -4.99 -25.37 -10.36
N ALA A 160 -5.75 -26.34 -9.87
CA ALA A 160 -6.26 -27.46 -10.68
C ALA A 160 -7.16 -26.96 -11.82
N LYS A 161 -7.92 -25.90 -11.61
CA LYS A 161 -8.88 -25.35 -12.60
C LYS A 161 -8.26 -24.27 -13.48
N TYR A 162 -7.42 -23.42 -12.91
CA TYR A 162 -6.95 -22.18 -13.57
C TYR A 162 -5.44 -22.09 -13.78
N GLY A 163 -4.68 -23.10 -13.34
CA GLY A 163 -3.22 -23.11 -13.38
C GLY A 163 -2.60 -22.19 -12.33
N VAL A 164 -1.28 -22.07 -12.37
CA VAL A 164 -0.50 -21.27 -11.41
C VAL A 164 -0.93 -19.80 -11.41
N ILE A 165 -0.82 -19.15 -10.25
CA ILE A 165 -1.20 -17.73 -10.04
C ILE A 165 -0.46 -16.82 -11.02
N GLY A 166 0.84 -17.07 -11.23
CA GLY A 166 1.69 -16.30 -12.13
C GLY A 166 1.38 -16.47 -13.63
N SER A 167 0.41 -17.33 -14.02
CA SER A 167 0.05 -17.52 -15.45
C SER A 167 -0.47 -16.22 -16.07
N ASN A 168 -0.24 -16.05 -17.40
CA ASN A 168 -0.68 -14.87 -18.13
C ASN A 168 -2.19 -14.58 -18.01
N ALA A 169 -3.01 -15.63 -17.92
CA ALA A 169 -4.47 -15.49 -17.79
C ALA A 169 -4.85 -14.98 -16.40
N ASN A 170 -4.23 -15.48 -15.34
CA ASN A 170 -4.45 -15.05 -13.97
C ASN A 170 -3.91 -13.62 -13.77
N LYS A 171 -2.73 -13.32 -14.30
CA LYS A 171 -2.16 -11.97 -14.29
C LYS A 171 -3.12 -10.94 -14.91
N ARG A 172 -3.64 -11.20 -16.12
CA ARG A 172 -4.59 -10.30 -16.78
C ARG A 172 -5.88 -10.07 -15.99
N ALA A 173 -6.32 -11.08 -15.25
CA ALA A 173 -7.55 -11.00 -14.45
C ALA A 173 -7.38 -10.25 -13.12
N PHE A 174 -6.17 -10.24 -12.53
CA PHE A 174 -5.99 -9.84 -11.14
C PHE A 174 -4.80 -8.89 -10.89
N SER A 175 -4.03 -8.49 -11.91
CA SER A 175 -2.85 -7.61 -11.73
C SER A 175 -3.19 -6.25 -11.13
N ASP A 176 -4.42 -5.80 -11.23
CA ASP A 176 -4.89 -4.53 -10.70
C ASP A 176 -5.17 -4.59 -9.18
N ASP A 177 -5.24 -5.79 -8.60
CA ASP A 177 -5.37 -5.95 -7.14
C ASP A 177 -4.06 -5.60 -6.44
N ALA A 178 -4.13 -4.74 -5.43
CA ALA A 178 -2.97 -4.31 -4.64
C ALA A 178 -2.21 -5.46 -3.96
N SER A 179 -2.81 -6.66 -3.88
CA SER A 179 -2.20 -7.85 -3.30
C SER A 179 -1.76 -8.88 -4.33
N TYR A 180 -1.77 -8.56 -5.62
CA TYR A 180 -1.34 -9.52 -6.64
C TYR A 180 0.09 -10.02 -6.40
N CYS A 181 1.01 -9.14 -6.01
CA CYS A 181 2.38 -9.53 -5.67
C CYS A 181 2.46 -10.48 -4.46
N LEU A 182 1.58 -10.31 -3.45
CA LEU A 182 1.47 -11.25 -2.34
C LEU A 182 1.06 -12.64 -2.82
N LEU A 183 0.11 -12.72 -3.74
CA LEU A 183 -0.31 -14.02 -4.31
C LEU A 183 0.81 -14.66 -5.14
N CYS A 184 1.53 -13.88 -5.95
CA CYS A 184 2.68 -14.40 -6.70
C CYS A 184 3.79 -14.96 -5.79
N SER A 185 3.95 -14.42 -4.58
CA SER A 185 4.95 -14.90 -3.61
C SER A 185 4.62 -16.29 -3.01
N LEU A 186 3.43 -16.80 -3.27
CA LEU A 186 3.03 -18.16 -2.85
C LEU A 186 3.65 -19.26 -3.71
N GLU A 187 4.18 -18.91 -4.87
CA GLU A 187 4.71 -19.83 -5.87
C GLU A 187 6.19 -19.58 -6.16
N ASP A 188 6.99 -20.62 -6.13
CA ASP A 188 8.33 -20.67 -6.71
C ASP A 188 8.20 -21.40 -8.06
N LEU A 189 8.41 -20.68 -9.15
CA LEU A 189 8.20 -21.20 -10.51
C LEU A 189 9.53 -21.56 -11.16
N ASN A 190 9.52 -22.56 -12.03
CA ASN A 190 10.60 -22.87 -12.94
C ASN A 190 10.67 -21.82 -14.08
N GLU A 191 11.75 -21.83 -14.86
CA GLU A 191 11.94 -20.95 -16.00
C GLU A 191 10.86 -21.10 -17.09
N ASP A 192 10.26 -22.28 -17.19
CA ASP A 192 9.15 -22.59 -18.10
C ASP A 192 7.78 -22.15 -17.57
N GLY A 193 7.71 -21.56 -16.37
CA GLY A 193 6.49 -21.10 -15.73
C GLY A 193 5.69 -22.20 -15.03
N THR A 194 6.22 -23.42 -14.91
CA THR A 194 5.60 -24.49 -14.12
C THR A 194 5.90 -24.32 -12.63
N LEU A 195 5.01 -24.81 -11.75
CA LEU A 195 5.21 -24.77 -10.32
C LEU A 195 6.40 -25.65 -9.91
N LYS A 196 7.43 -25.07 -9.33
CA LYS A 196 8.56 -25.78 -8.74
C LYS A 196 8.23 -26.23 -7.32
N ARG A 197 7.71 -25.30 -6.50
CA ARG A 197 7.25 -25.59 -5.13
C ARG A 197 6.31 -24.48 -4.64
N LYS A 198 5.50 -24.79 -3.65
CA LYS A 198 4.74 -23.80 -2.87
C LYS A 198 5.67 -23.10 -1.87
N ALA A 199 5.36 -21.87 -1.52
CA ALA A 199 6.09 -21.11 -0.50
C ALA A 199 6.03 -21.79 0.88
N ASP A 200 6.99 -21.49 1.73
CA ASP A 200 7.10 -22.10 3.06
C ASP A 200 5.88 -21.85 3.96
N MET A 201 5.14 -20.76 3.73
CA MET A 201 3.94 -20.44 4.54
C MET A 201 2.82 -21.48 4.44
N PHE A 202 2.82 -22.34 3.42
CA PHE A 202 1.87 -23.45 3.31
C PHE A 202 2.09 -24.58 4.34
N THR A 203 3.29 -24.67 4.91
CA THR A 203 3.70 -25.78 5.78
C THR A 203 4.41 -25.37 7.05
N LYS A 204 4.91 -24.13 7.11
CA LYS A 204 5.72 -23.62 8.23
C LYS A 204 5.19 -22.27 8.71
N ARG A 205 5.38 -22.00 10.00
CA ARG A 205 5.23 -20.65 10.53
C ARG A 205 6.35 -19.78 9.97
N THR A 206 6.01 -18.74 9.21
CA THR A 206 6.97 -17.82 8.57
C THR A 206 7.22 -16.57 9.39
N ILE A 207 6.27 -16.19 10.25
CA ILE A 207 6.38 -15.06 11.18
C ILE A 207 6.60 -15.65 12.58
N LYS A 208 7.78 -15.42 13.13
CA LYS A 208 8.09 -15.85 14.49
C LYS A 208 7.31 -15.02 15.49
N LYS A 209 6.82 -15.63 16.57
CA LYS A 209 6.30 -14.89 17.72
C LYS A 209 7.39 -13.94 18.21
N ALA A 210 7.00 -12.70 18.50
CA ALA A 210 7.86 -11.79 19.25
C ALA A 210 8.05 -12.43 20.64
N VAL A 211 9.19 -13.03 20.87
CA VAL A 211 9.55 -13.50 22.22
C VAL A 211 9.94 -12.23 22.98
N ALA A 212 9.07 -11.81 23.90
CA ALA A 212 9.46 -10.76 24.83
C ALA A 212 10.69 -11.25 25.60
N VAL A 213 11.81 -10.57 25.43
CA VAL A 213 13.04 -10.86 26.19
C VAL A 213 12.79 -10.47 27.62
N THR A 214 12.58 -11.46 28.49
CA THR A 214 12.27 -11.22 29.93
C THR A 214 13.50 -11.09 30.80
N SER A 215 14.67 -11.53 30.30
CA SER A 215 15.94 -11.41 31.03
C SER A 215 17.11 -11.35 30.06
N VAL A 216 18.16 -10.64 30.44
CA VAL A 216 19.45 -10.51 29.75
C VAL A 216 20.61 -10.59 30.74
N GLU A 217 21.79 -10.96 30.28
CA GLU A 217 22.96 -11.14 31.14
C GLU A 217 23.76 -9.84 31.33
N THR A 218 23.77 -8.97 30.35
CA THR A 218 24.62 -7.78 30.32
C THR A 218 23.83 -6.47 30.36
N ALA A 219 24.41 -5.43 30.96
CA ALA A 219 23.82 -4.08 30.95
C ALA A 219 23.72 -3.49 29.53
N THR A 220 24.64 -3.88 28.63
CA THR A 220 24.62 -3.42 27.24
C THR A 220 23.42 -4.00 26.46
N GLU A 221 23.10 -5.29 26.65
CA GLU A 221 21.89 -5.90 26.08
C GLU A 221 20.62 -5.26 26.62
N ALA A 222 20.58 -5.02 27.94
CA ALA A 222 19.45 -4.33 28.57
C ALA A 222 19.28 -2.90 28.03
N LEU A 223 20.37 -2.18 27.78
CA LEU A 223 20.34 -0.85 27.17
C LEU A 223 19.78 -0.91 25.74
N ALA A 224 20.22 -1.86 24.93
CA ALA A 224 19.72 -2.03 23.56
C ALA A 224 18.22 -2.31 23.55
N LEU A 225 17.72 -3.16 24.46
CA LEU A 225 16.29 -3.43 24.61
C LEU A 225 15.53 -2.19 25.09
N SER A 226 16.08 -1.45 26.07
CA SER A 226 15.46 -0.23 26.60
C SER A 226 15.29 0.83 25.50
N LEU A 227 16.32 1.03 24.67
CA LEU A 227 16.25 1.96 23.54
C LEU A 227 15.27 1.49 22.45
N ASN A 228 15.22 0.18 22.17
CA ASN A 228 14.35 -0.38 21.15
C ASN A 228 12.86 -0.38 21.55
N GLU A 229 12.55 -0.75 22.80
CA GLU A 229 11.17 -0.93 23.26
C GLU A 229 10.57 0.32 23.93
N ARG A 230 11.42 1.15 24.58
CA ARG A 230 11.02 2.33 25.34
C ARG A 230 11.48 3.64 24.76
N ALA A 231 12.33 3.60 23.70
CA ALA A 231 12.93 4.76 23.06
C ALA A 231 13.67 5.70 24.02
N LYS A 232 14.18 5.17 25.16
CA LYS A 232 14.93 5.92 26.16
C LYS A 232 15.78 4.99 27.04
N VAL A 233 16.72 5.55 27.78
CA VAL A 233 17.47 4.83 28.82
C VAL A 233 16.59 4.72 30.07
N ASP A 234 15.94 3.57 30.29
CA ASP A 234 15.08 3.29 31.46
C ASP A 234 15.79 2.31 32.39
N LEU A 235 16.48 2.87 33.41
CA LEU A 235 17.28 2.07 34.34
C LEU A 235 16.45 1.06 35.14
N SER A 236 15.23 1.42 35.51
CA SER A 236 14.33 0.51 36.23
C SER A 236 13.96 -0.71 35.37
N TYR A 237 13.68 -0.50 34.08
CA TYR A 237 13.43 -1.56 33.15
C TYR A 237 14.67 -2.44 32.93
N MET A 238 15.82 -1.81 32.78
CA MET A 238 17.10 -2.53 32.63
C MET A 238 17.46 -3.35 33.89
N ALA A 239 17.13 -2.83 35.08
CA ALA A 239 17.29 -3.54 36.33
C ALA A 239 16.39 -4.79 36.41
N GLN A 240 15.15 -4.71 35.94
CA GLN A 240 14.25 -5.85 35.84
C GLN A 240 14.76 -6.93 34.87
N LEU A 241 15.31 -6.52 33.73
CA LEU A 241 15.84 -7.44 32.73
C LEU A 241 17.12 -8.14 33.18
N THR A 242 18.02 -7.43 33.87
CA THR A 242 19.34 -7.96 34.29
C THR A 242 19.36 -8.57 35.67
N GLY A 243 18.36 -8.26 36.54
CA GLY A 243 18.41 -8.58 37.96
C GLY A 243 19.47 -7.83 38.71
N LYS A 244 20.11 -6.80 38.15
CA LYS A 244 21.14 -5.95 38.76
C LYS A 244 20.50 -4.68 39.36
N THR A 245 21.20 -4.01 40.26
CA THR A 245 20.78 -2.68 40.73
C THR A 245 21.08 -1.60 39.71
N GLU A 246 20.34 -0.49 39.75
CA GLU A 246 20.54 0.64 38.82
C GLU A 246 21.97 1.22 38.93
N GLU A 247 22.54 1.26 40.15
CA GLU A 247 23.91 1.72 40.39
C GLU A 247 24.91 0.85 39.63
N LYS A 248 24.73 -0.49 39.69
CA LYS A 248 25.62 -1.43 39.01
C LYS A 248 25.51 -1.33 37.50
N ILE A 249 24.30 -1.08 37.00
CA ILE A 249 24.08 -0.86 35.57
C ILE A 249 24.76 0.41 35.10
N THR A 250 24.66 1.51 35.86
CA THR A 250 25.32 2.76 35.51
C THR A 250 26.84 2.65 35.58
N GLU A 251 27.39 1.87 36.53
CA GLU A 251 28.83 1.55 36.59
C GLU A 251 29.31 0.77 35.38
N GLU A 252 28.54 -0.25 34.96
CA GLU A 252 28.87 -1.08 33.77
C GLU A 252 28.77 -0.30 32.46
N LEU A 253 27.94 0.76 32.42
CA LEU A 253 27.69 1.58 31.23
C LEU A 253 28.40 2.95 31.28
N VAL A 254 29.39 3.12 32.10
CA VAL A 254 30.20 4.35 32.17
C VAL A 254 30.79 4.60 30.76
N GLY A 255 30.59 5.83 30.24
CA GLY A 255 31.02 6.22 28.89
C GLY A 255 30.08 5.80 27.74
N VAL A 256 28.98 5.10 28.06
CA VAL A 256 27.94 4.72 27.09
C VAL A 256 26.65 5.51 27.33
N ILE A 257 26.27 5.69 28.61
CA ILE A 257 25.15 6.53 29.01
C ILE A 257 25.64 7.70 29.85
N PHE A 258 24.95 8.82 29.78
CA PHE A 258 25.30 10.07 30.41
C PHE A 258 24.09 10.65 31.15
N LYS A 259 24.31 11.20 32.34
CA LYS A 259 23.25 11.87 33.08
C LYS A 259 23.15 13.33 32.65
N ASN A 260 22.04 13.70 32.04
CA ASN A 260 21.81 15.05 31.59
C ASN A 260 21.57 15.98 32.83
N PRO A 261 22.41 17.00 33.04
CA PRO A 261 22.29 17.87 34.20
C PRO A 261 21.08 18.80 34.18
N LEU A 262 20.45 18.97 33.03
CA LEU A 262 19.27 19.84 32.89
C LEU A 262 17.96 19.08 33.15
N THR A 263 17.88 17.83 32.67
CA THR A 263 16.66 17.00 32.77
C THR A 263 16.71 15.99 33.91
N ASP A 264 17.90 15.78 34.51
CA ASP A 264 18.22 14.73 35.49
C ASP A 264 17.96 13.29 34.98
N GLN A 265 17.79 13.12 33.65
CA GLN A 265 17.58 11.83 33.01
C GLN A 265 18.87 11.24 32.46
N TRP A 266 18.87 9.90 32.31
CA TRP A 266 19.96 9.19 31.64
C TRP A 266 19.66 9.12 30.15
N GLU A 267 20.65 9.45 29.36
CA GLU A 267 20.58 9.53 27.90
C GLU A 267 21.72 8.70 27.27
N SER A 268 21.51 8.20 26.07
CA SER A 268 22.58 7.59 25.27
C SER A 268 23.61 8.66 24.84
N GLY A 269 24.81 8.24 24.47
CA GLY A 269 25.83 9.19 24.00
C GLY A 269 25.38 10.03 22.81
N ASP A 270 24.62 9.43 21.88
CA ASP A 270 24.12 10.12 20.70
C ASP A 270 23.04 11.16 21.07
N GLU A 271 22.16 10.83 22.01
CA GLU A 271 21.11 11.72 22.48
C GLU A 271 21.67 12.88 23.33
N TYR A 272 22.68 12.58 24.18
CA TYR A 272 23.33 13.56 25.04
C TYR A 272 24.16 14.61 24.25
N LEU A 273 24.69 14.24 23.08
CA LEU A 273 25.51 15.10 22.23
C LEU A 273 24.71 15.82 21.12
N SER A 274 23.44 15.52 20.94
CA SER A 274 22.57 16.15 19.93
C SER A 274 21.91 17.42 20.48
#